data_54a0c12d1feff17d478aa5b15ad73076
#
_entry.id   54a0c12d1feff17d478aa5b15ad73076
#
_cell.length_a   1.000
_cell.length_b   1.000
_cell.length_c   1.000
_cell.angle_alpha   90.00
_cell.angle_beta   90.00
_cell.angle_gamma   90.00
#
_symmetry.space_group_name_H-M   'P 1'
#
loop_
_entity.id
_entity.type
_entity.pdbx_description
1 polymer ?
#
loop_
_entity_poly.entity_id
_entity_poly.type
_entity_poly.pdbx_seq_one_letter_code
_entity_poly.pdbx_strand_id
1 'polypeptide(L)'
;MISSTRALVLFSGGQDSSVCLAWALARYQQVETVGFDYGQRHGVEMAQRQVVRQELVARFPDWASRLGEDHVVDIQGFGALGQTAMTEDRAFEVTEKGLPNTFVPGRNLVFLTYAAALADRRGQSVLVGGMCETDFSGYPDCRRDSLDALQTALNMGMAQDFSIETPLMWLTKAQTWELAKSLGGEALVELILEHSHTCYRGDRDERKPWGYGCGTCPACELRVRGYEEWNAAGRVATQA
;
A
#
# COMPACT_ATOMS: atom_id res chain seq x y z
N MET A 1 22.91 -5.57 -3.18
CA MET A 1 23.58 -4.67 -2.20
C MET A 1 22.51 -3.79 -1.58
N ILE A 2 22.60 -3.53 -0.26
CA ILE A 2 21.66 -2.63 0.45
C ILE A 2 22.15 -1.19 0.22
N SER A 3 21.23 -0.32 -0.20
CA SER A 3 21.53 1.10 -0.39
C SER A 3 21.68 1.80 0.98
N SER A 4 22.65 2.68 1.12
CA SER A 4 22.78 3.55 2.29
C SER A 4 21.67 4.64 2.35
N THR A 5 20.91 4.80 1.28
CA THR A 5 19.77 5.71 1.20
C THR A 5 18.66 5.29 2.18
N ARG A 6 17.94 6.26 2.70
CA ARG A 6 16.83 6.08 3.63
C ARG A 6 15.51 6.25 2.89
N ALA A 7 14.52 5.43 3.21
CA ALA A 7 13.23 5.44 2.54
C ALA A 7 12.06 5.66 3.50
N LEU A 8 11.03 6.37 3.04
CA LEU A 8 9.74 6.52 3.70
C LEU A 8 8.68 5.76 2.89
N VAL A 9 8.02 4.81 3.51
CA VAL A 9 6.98 3.99 2.87
C VAL A 9 5.59 4.52 3.25
N LEU A 10 4.77 4.82 2.25
CA LEU A 10 3.34 5.06 2.45
C LEU A 10 2.68 3.73 2.82
N PHE A 11 2.33 3.59 4.09
CA PHE A 11 1.95 2.31 4.66
C PHE A 11 0.55 2.36 5.27
N SER A 12 -0.43 1.71 4.64
CA SER A 12 -1.82 1.61 5.13
C SER A 12 -2.08 0.36 5.98
N GLY A 13 -1.20 -0.65 5.94
CA GLY A 13 -1.44 -1.97 6.55
C GLY A 13 -2.22 -2.94 5.64
N GLY A 14 -2.54 -2.53 4.42
CA GLY A 14 -3.10 -3.39 3.39
C GLY A 14 -2.05 -4.27 2.70
N GLN A 15 -2.50 -5.21 1.87
CA GLN A 15 -1.65 -6.14 1.12
C GLN A 15 -0.52 -5.42 0.38
N ASP A 16 -0.86 -4.47 -0.47
CA ASP A 16 0.09 -3.82 -1.37
C ASP A 16 1.15 -3.02 -0.59
N SER A 17 0.72 -2.24 0.39
CA SER A 17 1.65 -1.47 1.23
C SER A 17 2.54 -2.37 2.10
N SER A 18 2.07 -3.56 2.49
CA SER A 18 2.89 -4.55 3.22
C SER A 18 3.97 -5.16 2.33
N VAL A 19 3.64 -5.44 1.06
CA VAL A 19 4.65 -5.88 0.08
C VAL A 19 5.66 -4.78 -0.21
N CYS A 20 5.20 -3.53 -0.36
CA CYS A 20 6.09 -2.37 -0.55
C CYS A 20 7.02 -2.15 0.65
N LEU A 21 6.54 -2.34 1.87
CA LEU A 21 7.35 -2.24 3.08
C LEU A 21 8.44 -3.33 3.10
N ALA A 22 8.09 -4.59 2.82
CA ALA A 22 9.05 -5.68 2.70
C ALA A 22 10.07 -5.42 1.57
N TRP A 23 9.61 -4.92 0.42
CA TRP A 23 10.45 -4.54 -0.70
C TRP A 23 11.47 -3.45 -0.31
N ALA A 24 11.04 -2.43 0.44
CA ALA A 24 11.90 -1.36 0.91
C ALA A 24 12.92 -1.88 1.94
N LEU A 25 12.49 -2.70 2.91
CA LEU A 25 13.35 -3.31 3.93
C LEU A 25 14.42 -4.24 3.33
N ALA A 26 14.14 -4.86 2.20
CA ALA A 26 15.14 -5.66 1.48
C ALA A 26 16.20 -4.81 0.76
N ARG A 27 15.98 -3.50 0.54
CA ARG A 27 16.83 -2.63 -0.31
C ARG A 27 17.51 -1.50 0.42
N TYR A 28 16.87 -0.93 1.44
CA TYR A 28 17.35 0.27 2.12
C TYR A 28 17.83 -0.05 3.54
N GLN A 29 18.82 0.70 3.99
CA GLN A 29 19.43 0.50 5.30
C GLN A 29 18.52 0.97 6.42
N GLN A 30 17.69 1.99 6.17
CA GLN A 30 16.71 2.50 7.12
C GLN A 30 15.40 2.82 6.39
N VAL A 31 14.30 2.29 6.92
CA VAL A 31 12.95 2.44 6.37
C VAL A 31 12.02 2.91 7.47
N GLU A 32 11.39 4.04 7.27
CA GLU A 32 10.30 4.52 8.14
C GLU A 32 8.96 4.37 7.40
N THR A 33 7.87 4.43 8.12
CA THR A 33 6.53 4.33 7.53
C THR A 33 5.68 5.54 7.88
N VAL A 34 4.81 5.92 6.95
CA VAL A 34 3.80 6.95 7.17
C VAL A 34 2.42 6.45 6.77
N GLY A 35 1.44 6.63 7.65
CA GLY A 35 0.03 6.43 7.36
C GLY A 35 -0.74 7.73 7.47
N PHE A 36 -1.94 7.73 6.91
CA PHE A 36 -2.79 8.91 6.84
C PHE A 36 -4.16 8.61 7.44
N ASP A 37 -4.57 9.44 8.39
CA ASP A 37 -5.95 9.51 8.84
C ASP A 37 -6.64 10.65 8.08
N TYR A 38 -7.42 10.29 7.05
CA TYR A 38 -8.17 11.23 6.22
C TYR A 38 -9.69 11.14 6.47
N GLY A 39 -10.09 10.54 7.60
CA GLY A 39 -11.50 10.30 7.92
C GLY A 39 -12.08 9.10 7.17
N GLN A 40 -11.24 8.10 6.87
CA GLN A 40 -11.71 6.85 6.28
C GLN A 40 -12.71 6.14 7.18
N ARG A 41 -13.71 5.54 6.55
CA ARG A 41 -14.88 4.92 7.19
C ARG A 41 -14.55 3.89 8.27
N HIS A 42 -13.44 3.14 8.12
CA HIS A 42 -13.08 2.05 9.03
C HIS A 42 -11.67 2.23 9.59
N GLY A 43 -11.58 2.29 10.92
CA GLY A 43 -10.30 2.37 11.65
C GLY A 43 -9.48 1.07 11.66
N VAL A 44 -10.01 -0.04 11.11
CA VAL A 44 -9.34 -1.36 11.11
C VAL A 44 -7.97 -1.29 10.43
N GLU A 45 -7.85 -0.57 9.30
CA GLU A 45 -6.57 -0.39 8.62
C GLU A 45 -5.51 0.21 9.54
N MET A 46 -5.86 1.27 10.28
CA MET A 46 -4.92 1.95 11.18
C MET A 46 -4.45 1.04 12.32
N ALA A 47 -5.32 0.18 12.85
CA ALA A 47 -4.95 -0.81 13.85
C ALA A 47 -4.05 -1.92 13.26
N GLN A 48 -4.40 -2.43 12.08
CA GLN A 48 -3.62 -3.49 11.43
C GLN A 48 -2.22 -3.04 10.99
N ARG A 49 -2.00 -1.76 10.71
CA ARG A 49 -0.66 -1.22 10.46
C ARG A 49 0.32 -1.59 11.58
N GLN A 50 -0.07 -1.39 12.84
CA GLN A 50 0.80 -1.69 13.97
C GLN A 50 1.05 -3.19 14.11
N VAL A 51 0.01 -4.01 13.89
CA VAL A 51 0.14 -5.48 13.95
C VAL A 51 1.10 -5.98 12.88
N VAL A 52 0.95 -5.55 11.63
CA VAL A 52 1.85 -5.94 10.52
C VAL A 52 3.30 -5.55 10.83
N ARG A 53 3.55 -4.36 11.35
CA ARG A 53 4.90 -3.91 11.73
C ARG A 53 5.51 -4.77 12.84
N GLN A 54 4.73 -5.09 13.88
CA GLN A 54 5.17 -5.95 14.99
C GLN A 54 5.50 -7.36 14.50
N GLU A 55 4.65 -7.93 13.65
CA GLU A 55 4.87 -9.27 13.08
C GLU A 55 6.07 -9.32 12.12
N LEU A 56 6.30 -8.24 11.34
CA LEU A 56 7.52 -8.12 10.53
C LEU A 56 8.78 -8.14 11.39
N VAL A 57 8.81 -7.39 12.47
CA VAL A 57 9.93 -7.37 13.41
C VAL A 57 10.15 -8.73 14.06
N ALA A 58 9.07 -9.42 14.45
CA ALA A 58 9.14 -10.71 15.10
C ALA A 58 9.63 -11.84 14.17
N ARG A 59 9.20 -11.82 12.91
CA ARG A 59 9.47 -12.91 11.96
C ARG A 59 10.73 -12.68 11.11
N PHE A 60 11.17 -11.42 10.94
CA PHE A 60 12.29 -11.05 10.06
C PHE A 60 13.33 -10.21 10.81
N PRO A 61 14.23 -10.83 11.61
CA PRO A 61 15.23 -10.11 12.41
C PRO A 61 16.14 -9.19 11.59
N ASP A 62 16.48 -9.58 10.34
CA ASP A 62 17.28 -8.76 9.45
C ASP A 62 16.59 -7.46 9.03
N TRP A 63 15.26 -7.49 8.92
CA TRP A 63 14.45 -6.31 8.62
C TRP A 63 14.14 -5.49 9.87
N ALA A 64 14.04 -6.14 11.04
CA ALA A 64 13.77 -5.47 12.31
C ALA A 64 14.79 -4.37 12.60
N SER A 65 16.07 -4.62 12.31
CA SER A 65 17.14 -3.63 12.51
C SER A 65 17.08 -2.41 11.58
N ARG A 66 16.31 -2.50 10.48
CA ARG A 66 16.15 -1.45 9.47
C ARG A 66 14.82 -0.71 9.57
N LEU A 67 13.83 -1.30 10.26
CA LEU A 67 12.52 -0.70 10.43
C LEU A 67 12.58 0.37 11.53
N GLY A 68 12.45 1.63 11.11
CA GLY A 68 12.47 2.81 11.98
C GLY A 68 11.10 3.21 12.49
N GLU A 69 10.91 4.51 12.68
CA GLU A 69 9.69 5.10 13.24
C GLU A 69 8.46 4.89 12.33
N ASP A 70 7.29 4.89 12.97
CA ASP A 70 5.99 4.95 12.29
C ASP A 70 5.34 6.31 12.53
N HIS A 71 4.94 6.95 11.46
CA HIS A 71 4.30 8.25 11.49
C HIS A 71 2.83 8.14 11.09
N VAL A 72 1.98 8.93 11.72
CA VAL A 72 0.58 9.10 11.34
C VAL A 72 0.32 10.58 11.12
N VAL A 73 -0.17 10.91 9.94
CA VAL A 73 -0.54 12.29 9.59
C VAL A 73 -2.05 12.40 9.60
N ASP A 74 -2.57 13.28 10.45
CA ASP A 74 -3.98 13.63 10.48
C ASP A 74 -4.29 14.64 9.37
N ILE A 75 -5.14 14.24 8.44
CA ILE A 75 -5.65 15.04 7.33
C ILE A 75 -7.16 14.84 7.15
N GLN A 76 -7.90 14.67 8.25
CA GLN A 76 -9.36 14.44 8.22
C GLN A 76 -10.10 15.54 7.46
N GLY A 77 -9.60 16.78 7.49
CA GLY A 77 -10.12 17.88 6.68
C GLY A 77 -10.11 17.60 5.18
N PHE A 78 -9.18 16.77 4.68
CA PHE A 78 -9.15 16.37 3.28
C PHE A 78 -10.32 15.42 2.93
N GLY A 79 -10.60 14.44 3.76
CA GLY A 79 -11.75 13.54 3.57
C GLY A 79 -13.11 14.25 3.61
N ALA A 80 -13.19 15.36 4.34
CA ALA A 80 -14.40 16.17 4.43
C ALA A 80 -14.68 17.05 3.20
N LEU A 81 -13.72 17.16 2.25
CA LEU A 81 -13.92 17.97 1.03
C LEU A 81 -14.90 17.36 0.02
N GLY A 82 -15.20 16.07 0.15
CA GLY A 82 -16.12 15.40 -0.78
C GLY A 82 -16.65 14.08 -0.23
N GLN A 83 -17.76 13.64 -0.82
CA GLN A 83 -18.46 12.42 -0.42
C GLN A 83 -18.03 11.27 -1.34
N THR A 84 -17.41 10.25 -0.79
CA THR A 84 -17.01 9.03 -1.50
C THR A 84 -17.39 7.78 -0.72
N ALA A 85 -17.42 6.61 -1.37
CA ALA A 85 -17.68 5.35 -0.68
C ALA A 85 -16.54 4.94 0.29
N MET A 86 -15.43 5.67 0.31
CA MET A 86 -14.34 5.48 1.28
C MET A 86 -14.55 6.30 2.56
N THR A 87 -15.32 7.39 2.50
CA THR A 87 -15.58 8.29 3.64
C THR A 87 -17.00 8.16 4.17
N GLU A 88 -17.93 7.59 3.39
CA GLU A 88 -19.34 7.43 3.75
C GLU A 88 -19.87 6.02 3.48
N ASP A 89 -21.00 5.69 4.13
CA ASP A 89 -21.72 4.44 3.87
C ASP A 89 -22.55 4.54 2.59
N ARG A 90 -21.94 4.14 1.48
CA ARG A 90 -22.54 4.12 0.14
C ARG A 90 -22.32 2.79 -0.56
N ALA A 91 -23.21 2.44 -1.48
CA ALA A 91 -22.98 1.35 -2.41
C ALA A 91 -21.76 1.64 -3.30
N PHE A 92 -21.03 0.59 -3.70
CA PHE A 92 -19.91 0.72 -4.64
C PHE A 92 -20.46 0.80 -6.06
N GLU A 93 -20.17 1.88 -6.76
CA GLU A 93 -20.72 2.20 -8.09
C GLU A 93 -19.62 2.83 -8.96
N VAL A 94 -19.84 2.74 -10.28
CA VAL A 94 -19.05 3.51 -11.25
C VAL A 94 -19.81 4.80 -11.55
N THR A 95 -19.14 5.94 -11.43
CA THR A 95 -19.70 7.26 -11.68
C THR A 95 -19.94 7.48 -13.19
N GLU A 96 -20.72 8.52 -13.55
CA GLU A 96 -20.94 8.94 -14.94
C GLU A 96 -19.62 9.23 -15.69
N LYS A 97 -18.56 9.57 -14.96
CA LYS A 97 -17.21 9.80 -15.52
C LYS A 97 -16.40 8.51 -15.72
N GLY A 98 -16.99 7.34 -15.50
CA GLY A 98 -16.33 6.04 -15.63
C GLY A 98 -15.33 5.73 -14.50
N LEU A 99 -15.31 6.50 -13.42
CA LEU A 99 -14.45 6.27 -12.25
C LEU A 99 -15.26 5.61 -11.13
N PRO A 100 -14.65 4.67 -10.36
CA PRO A 100 -15.29 4.14 -9.17
C PRO A 100 -15.58 5.25 -8.14
N ASN A 101 -16.71 5.19 -7.45
CA ASN A 101 -17.04 6.15 -6.38
C ASN A 101 -16.20 5.96 -5.10
N THR A 102 -15.33 4.95 -5.08
CA THR A 102 -14.24 4.77 -4.11
C THR A 102 -13.03 5.66 -4.40
N PHE A 103 -12.98 6.28 -5.57
CA PHE A 103 -11.93 7.23 -5.89
C PHE A 103 -12.10 8.51 -5.08
N VAL A 104 -11.08 8.84 -4.28
CA VAL A 104 -10.97 10.12 -3.57
C VAL A 104 -10.05 11.02 -4.39
N PRO A 105 -10.57 12.01 -5.12
CA PRO A 105 -9.78 12.80 -6.07
C PRO A 105 -8.56 13.44 -5.43
N GLY A 106 -7.38 13.17 -5.99
CA GLY A 106 -6.11 13.74 -5.53
C GLY A 106 -5.55 13.11 -4.26
N ARG A 107 -6.13 12.05 -3.71
CA ARG A 107 -5.70 11.43 -2.46
C ARG A 107 -4.22 11.06 -2.49
N ASN A 108 -3.76 10.34 -3.51
CA ASN A 108 -2.37 9.92 -3.61
C ASN A 108 -1.41 11.10 -3.81
N LEU A 109 -1.85 12.15 -4.52
CA LEU A 109 -1.06 13.38 -4.68
C LEU A 109 -0.87 14.09 -3.33
N VAL A 110 -1.93 14.22 -2.53
CA VAL A 110 -1.89 14.79 -1.19
C VAL A 110 -0.99 13.94 -0.28
N PHE A 111 -1.18 12.63 -0.25
CA PHE A 111 -0.38 11.73 0.58
C PHE A 111 1.12 11.83 0.27
N LEU A 112 1.48 11.80 -1.02
CA LEU A 112 2.88 11.93 -1.44
C LEU A 112 3.46 13.31 -1.13
N THR A 113 2.67 14.37 -1.21
CA THR A 113 3.12 15.72 -0.84
C THR A 113 3.43 15.81 0.66
N TYR A 114 2.55 15.28 1.52
CA TYR A 114 2.83 15.23 2.97
C TYR A 114 4.01 14.29 3.28
N ALA A 115 4.09 13.15 2.59
CA ALA A 115 5.20 12.21 2.74
C ALA A 115 6.53 12.86 2.35
N ALA A 116 6.59 13.63 1.26
CA ALA A 116 7.79 14.37 0.85
C ALA A 116 8.21 15.41 1.91
N ALA A 117 7.25 16.17 2.43
CA ALA A 117 7.52 17.15 3.48
C ALA A 117 8.00 16.51 4.80
N LEU A 118 7.53 15.31 5.13
CA LEU A 118 8.02 14.53 6.26
C LEU A 118 9.42 13.97 5.98
N ALA A 119 9.62 13.38 4.80
CA ALA A 119 10.88 12.77 4.38
C ALA A 119 12.02 13.79 4.38
N ASP A 120 11.79 15.02 3.90
CA ASP A 120 12.75 16.12 3.94
C ASP A 120 13.25 16.37 5.37
N ARG A 121 12.32 16.52 6.33
CA ARG A 121 12.65 16.74 7.75
C ARG A 121 13.37 15.57 8.41
N ARG A 122 13.24 14.37 7.85
CA ARG A 122 13.85 13.12 8.33
C ARG A 122 15.15 12.78 7.59
N GLY A 123 15.56 13.61 6.62
CA GLY A 123 16.74 13.36 5.77
C GLY A 123 16.59 12.12 4.90
N GLN A 124 15.38 11.91 4.37
CA GLN A 124 15.04 10.80 3.48
C GLN A 124 14.74 11.35 2.08
N SER A 125 15.14 10.66 1.04
CA SER A 125 14.93 11.08 -0.36
C SER A 125 14.13 10.08 -1.20
N VAL A 126 13.79 8.92 -0.63
CA VAL A 126 13.02 7.89 -1.34
C VAL A 126 11.64 7.76 -0.71
N LEU A 127 10.61 7.94 -1.51
CA LEU A 127 9.21 7.72 -1.16
C LEU A 127 8.75 6.42 -1.83
N VAL A 128 8.24 5.46 -1.06
CA VAL A 128 7.78 4.18 -1.60
C VAL A 128 6.27 4.08 -1.43
N GLY A 129 5.57 3.79 -2.52
CA GLY A 129 4.11 3.65 -2.53
C GLY A 129 3.60 2.44 -3.29
N GLY A 130 2.43 1.94 -2.90
CA GLY A 130 1.77 0.80 -3.52
C GLY A 130 0.87 1.14 -4.72
N MET A 131 1.09 2.30 -5.38
CA MET A 131 0.34 2.68 -6.56
C MET A 131 0.62 1.69 -7.69
N CYS A 132 -0.43 1.32 -8.41
CA CYS A 132 -0.41 0.31 -9.45
C CYS A 132 -1.34 0.72 -10.60
N GLU A 133 -0.88 0.59 -11.83
CA GLU A 133 -1.66 0.92 -13.03
C GLU A 133 -2.40 -0.31 -13.58
N THR A 134 -1.92 -1.52 -13.27
CA THR A 134 -2.41 -2.78 -13.84
C THR A 134 -3.54 -3.42 -13.05
N ASP A 135 -3.85 -2.98 -11.84
CA ASP A 135 -4.88 -3.60 -11.00
C ASP A 135 -6.32 -3.16 -11.32
N PHE A 136 -6.50 -2.40 -12.40
CA PHE A 136 -7.78 -1.91 -12.90
C PHE A 136 -8.60 -1.05 -11.90
N SER A 137 -7.99 -0.51 -10.86
CA SER A 137 -8.67 0.44 -9.98
C SER A 137 -9.10 1.71 -10.73
N GLY A 138 -8.43 2.02 -11.83
CA GLY A 138 -8.76 3.14 -12.73
C GLY A 138 -8.46 4.51 -12.14
N TYR A 139 -7.79 4.59 -11.00
CA TYR A 139 -7.52 5.86 -10.32
C TYR A 139 -6.45 6.68 -11.07
N PRO A 140 -6.78 7.88 -11.57
CA PRO A 140 -5.82 8.70 -12.32
C PRO A 140 -4.55 9.05 -11.54
N ASP A 141 -4.65 9.21 -10.22
CA ASP A 141 -3.54 9.56 -9.33
C ASP A 141 -2.65 8.36 -8.95
N CYS A 142 -2.94 7.15 -9.50
CA CYS A 142 -2.06 5.98 -9.41
C CYS A 142 -1.18 5.81 -10.66
N ARG A 143 -1.45 6.54 -11.74
CA ARG A 143 -0.75 6.39 -13.02
C ARG A 143 0.70 6.86 -12.93
N ARG A 144 1.60 6.18 -13.64
CA ARG A 144 3.02 6.52 -13.66
C ARG A 144 3.26 7.99 -14.06
N ASP A 145 2.60 8.45 -15.12
CA ASP A 145 2.74 9.83 -15.61
C ASP A 145 2.34 10.87 -14.55
N SER A 146 1.27 10.59 -13.78
CA SER A 146 0.83 11.46 -12.69
C SER A 146 1.86 11.54 -11.57
N LEU A 147 2.50 10.41 -11.24
CA LEU A 147 3.52 10.34 -10.21
C LEU A 147 4.83 10.98 -10.65
N ASP A 148 5.22 10.86 -11.92
CA ASP A 148 6.42 11.53 -12.49
C ASP A 148 6.26 13.05 -12.52
N ALA A 149 5.07 13.52 -12.89
CA ALA A 149 4.76 14.95 -12.83
C ALA A 149 4.79 15.49 -11.39
N LEU A 150 4.23 14.72 -10.43
CA LEU A 150 4.28 15.08 -9.01
C LEU A 150 5.72 15.08 -8.47
N GLN A 151 6.51 14.07 -8.77
CA GLN A 151 7.92 14.01 -8.37
C GLN A 151 8.68 15.25 -8.86
N THR A 152 8.47 15.63 -10.12
CA THR A 152 9.07 16.83 -10.69
C THR A 152 8.66 18.09 -9.91
N ALA A 153 7.36 18.24 -9.62
CA ALA A 153 6.83 19.37 -8.88
C ALA A 153 7.38 19.43 -7.43
N LEU A 154 7.47 18.28 -6.74
CA LEU A 154 8.04 18.19 -5.41
C LEU A 154 9.52 18.56 -5.39
N ASN A 155 10.30 18.06 -6.35
CA ASN A 155 11.73 18.36 -6.45
C ASN A 155 11.98 19.83 -6.71
N MET A 156 11.21 20.45 -7.61
CA MET A 156 11.30 21.89 -7.87
C MET A 156 10.84 22.73 -6.68
N GLY A 157 9.69 22.38 -6.09
CA GLY A 157 9.05 23.18 -5.04
C GLY A 157 9.73 23.08 -3.68
N MET A 158 10.43 21.98 -3.39
CA MET A 158 11.14 21.75 -2.13
C MET A 158 12.67 21.88 -2.28
N ALA A 159 13.19 22.13 -3.49
CA ALA A 159 14.62 22.16 -3.81
C ALA A 159 15.34 20.87 -3.32
N GLN A 160 14.71 19.74 -3.55
CA GLN A 160 15.17 18.39 -3.15
C GLN A 160 15.29 17.47 -4.37
N ASP A 161 15.82 16.28 -4.15
CA ASP A 161 15.95 15.24 -5.17
C ASP A 161 15.25 13.95 -4.70
N PHE A 162 13.92 14.01 -4.62
CA PHE A 162 13.11 12.84 -4.24
C PHE A 162 12.98 11.87 -5.41
N SER A 163 12.96 10.57 -5.08
CA SER A 163 12.53 9.48 -5.96
C SER A 163 11.23 8.88 -5.44
N ILE A 164 10.22 8.75 -6.30
CA ILE A 164 8.95 8.06 -6.00
C ILE A 164 9.03 6.65 -6.60
N GLU A 165 9.26 5.68 -5.72
CA GLU A 165 9.37 4.26 -6.07
C GLU A 165 8.02 3.56 -5.92
N THR A 166 7.59 2.90 -6.98
CA THR A 166 6.31 2.16 -7.02
C THR A 166 6.56 0.74 -7.50
N PRO A 167 7.02 -0.16 -6.60
CA PRO A 167 7.44 -1.52 -6.98
C PRO A 167 6.32 -2.38 -7.57
N LEU A 168 5.07 -1.98 -7.39
CA LEU A 168 3.90 -2.70 -7.88
C LEU A 168 3.33 -2.13 -9.18
N MET A 169 3.89 -1.03 -9.72
CA MET A 169 3.31 -0.23 -10.81
C MET A 169 2.79 -1.08 -11.99
N TRP A 170 3.56 -2.09 -12.37
CA TRP A 170 3.28 -2.92 -13.55
C TRP A 170 2.95 -4.37 -13.20
N LEU A 171 2.74 -4.68 -11.91
CA LEU A 171 2.43 -6.02 -11.46
C LEU A 171 0.92 -6.26 -11.40
N THR A 172 0.48 -7.44 -11.82
CA THR A 172 -0.87 -7.92 -11.50
C THR A 172 -0.96 -8.28 -10.02
N LYS A 173 -2.17 -8.45 -9.52
CA LYS A 173 -2.37 -8.87 -8.11
C LYS A 173 -1.75 -10.25 -7.82
N ALA A 174 -1.75 -11.16 -8.80
CA ALA A 174 -1.05 -12.44 -8.68
C ALA A 174 0.47 -12.25 -8.59
N GLN A 175 1.04 -11.37 -9.41
CA GLN A 175 2.47 -11.04 -9.34
C GLN A 175 2.86 -10.31 -8.05
N THR A 176 1.94 -9.57 -7.44
CA THR A 176 2.18 -8.96 -6.12
C THR A 176 2.33 -10.03 -5.03
N TRP A 177 1.54 -11.12 -5.07
CA TRP A 177 1.72 -12.28 -4.19
C TRP A 177 3.05 -12.99 -4.45
N GLU A 178 3.42 -13.18 -5.71
CA GLU A 178 4.73 -13.78 -6.07
C GLU A 178 5.90 -12.91 -5.60
N LEU A 179 5.80 -11.59 -5.71
CA LEU A 179 6.79 -10.68 -5.16
C LEU A 179 6.91 -10.84 -3.64
N ALA A 180 5.79 -10.92 -2.91
CA ALA A 180 5.81 -11.17 -1.47
C ALA A 180 6.55 -12.48 -1.14
N LYS A 181 6.23 -13.57 -1.87
CA LYS A 181 6.92 -14.87 -1.71
C LYS A 181 8.42 -14.77 -2.02
N SER A 182 8.81 -14.08 -3.05
CA SER A 182 10.22 -13.91 -3.44
C SER A 182 11.03 -13.10 -2.41
N LEU A 183 10.39 -12.15 -1.71
CA LEU A 183 11.04 -11.29 -0.71
C LEU A 183 11.22 -11.97 0.65
N GLY A 184 10.20 -12.66 1.15
CA GLY A 184 10.20 -13.21 2.50
C GLY A 184 9.67 -14.65 2.62
N GLY A 185 9.57 -15.37 1.49
CA GLY A 185 9.07 -16.74 1.47
C GLY A 185 7.61 -16.87 1.92
N GLU A 186 7.22 -18.08 2.25
CA GLU A 186 5.87 -18.37 2.79
C GLU A 186 5.58 -17.62 4.10
N ALA A 187 6.61 -17.29 4.87
CA ALA A 187 6.46 -16.56 6.12
C ALA A 187 5.90 -15.14 5.91
N LEU A 188 6.32 -14.45 4.83
CA LEU A 188 5.80 -13.14 4.48
C LEU A 188 4.39 -13.24 3.88
N VAL A 189 4.15 -14.23 3.03
CA VAL A 189 2.82 -14.50 2.48
C VAL A 189 1.81 -14.73 3.61
N GLU A 190 2.13 -15.60 4.55
CA GLU A 190 1.26 -15.90 5.70
C GLU A 190 1.06 -14.68 6.61
N LEU A 191 2.10 -13.87 6.83
CA LEU A 191 1.99 -12.62 7.56
C LEU A 191 0.97 -11.68 6.90
N ILE A 192 1.03 -11.54 5.57
CA ILE A 192 0.12 -10.68 4.81
C ILE A 192 -1.30 -11.25 4.84
N LEU A 193 -1.47 -12.57 4.69
CA LEU A 193 -2.78 -13.22 4.76
C LEU A 193 -3.43 -13.01 6.14
N GLU A 194 -2.66 -13.17 7.22
CA GLU A 194 -3.17 -13.11 8.58
C GLU A 194 -3.39 -11.68 9.07
N HIS A 195 -2.46 -10.75 8.80
CA HIS A 195 -2.42 -9.48 9.51
C HIS A 195 -2.76 -8.26 8.64
N SER A 196 -2.66 -8.33 7.29
CA SER A 196 -3.04 -7.21 6.46
C SER A 196 -4.56 -7.03 6.36
N HIS A 197 -5.01 -5.79 6.13
CA HIS A 197 -6.42 -5.48 5.92
C HIS A 197 -6.61 -4.67 4.65
N THR A 198 -7.51 -5.16 3.77
CA THR A 198 -7.77 -4.54 2.45
C THR A 198 -9.24 -4.23 2.24
N CYS A 199 -10.14 -4.81 3.06
CA CYS A 199 -11.58 -4.73 2.87
C CYS A 199 -12.12 -3.31 3.08
N TYR A 200 -12.80 -2.74 2.07
CA TYR A 200 -13.42 -1.42 2.15
C TYR A 200 -14.63 -1.36 3.10
N ARG A 201 -15.13 -2.50 3.58
CA ARG A 201 -16.21 -2.58 4.58
C ARG A 201 -15.70 -2.80 5.99
N GLY A 202 -14.40 -2.91 6.20
CA GLY A 202 -13.80 -3.17 7.51
C GLY A 202 -14.04 -4.59 8.03
N ASP A 203 -14.54 -5.52 7.20
CA ASP A 203 -14.86 -6.88 7.59
C ASP A 203 -13.58 -7.68 7.88
N ARG A 204 -13.51 -8.25 9.08
CA ARG A 204 -12.41 -9.10 9.55
C ARG A 204 -12.91 -10.26 10.40
N ASP A 205 -14.18 -10.66 10.26
CA ASP A 205 -14.81 -11.63 11.14
C ASP A 205 -14.30 -13.06 10.89
N GLU A 206 -14.10 -13.45 9.64
CA GLU A 206 -13.72 -14.80 9.26
C GLU A 206 -12.47 -14.81 8.36
N ARG A 207 -11.50 -15.67 8.71
CA ARG A 207 -10.33 -15.94 7.88
C ARG A 207 -10.69 -16.87 6.72
N LYS A 208 -10.40 -16.40 5.52
CA LYS A 208 -10.55 -17.13 4.27
C LYS A 208 -9.16 -17.52 3.72
N PRO A 209 -9.06 -18.39 2.69
CA PRO A 209 -7.77 -18.77 2.11
C PRO A 209 -6.90 -17.57 1.67
N TRP A 210 -7.53 -16.48 1.23
CA TRP A 210 -6.88 -15.26 0.80
C TRP A 210 -6.73 -14.19 1.89
N GLY A 211 -7.02 -14.51 3.14
CA GLY A 211 -7.00 -13.61 4.30
C GLY A 211 -8.39 -13.15 4.73
N TYR A 212 -8.49 -11.96 5.33
CA TYR A 212 -9.74 -11.42 5.86
C TYR A 212 -10.41 -10.43 4.90
N GLY A 213 -11.76 -10.38 4.94
CA GLY A 213 -12.58 -9.42 4.24
C GLY A 213 -13.91 -9.98 3.77
N CYS A 214 -14.81 -9.09 3.33
CA CYS A 214 -16.18 -9.44 2.94
C CYS A 214 -16.29 -10.28 1.65
N GLY A 215 -15.25 -10.32 0.82
CA GLY A 215 -15.24 -11.04 -0.46
C GLY A 215 -15.99 -10.36 -1.61
N THR A 216 -16.75 -9.27 -1.34
CA THR A 216 -17.69 -8.67 -2.30
C THR A 216 -17.47 -7.18 -2.54
N CYS A 217 -16.53 -6.53 -1.88
CA CYS A 217 -16.14 -5.17 -2.24
C CYS A 217 -15.04 -5.20 -3.31
N PRO A 218 -14.84 -4.14 -4.10
CA PRO A 218 -13.86 -4.11 -5.18
C PRO A 218 -12.45 -4.52 -4.76
N ALA A 219 -12.01 -4.09 -3.58
CA ALA A 219 -10.69 -4.45 -3.07
C ALA A 219 -10.58 -5.94 -2.70
N CYS A 220 -11.62 -6.53 -2.12
CA CYS A 220 -11.66 -7.96 -1.84
C CYS A 220 -11.70 -8.79 -3.12
N GLU A 221 -12.50 -8.42 -4.10
CA GLU A 221 -12.58 -9.12 -5.39
C GLU A 221 -11.23 -9.17 -6.09
N LEU A 222 -10.50 -8.04 -6.12
CA LEU A 222 -9.15 -7.99 -6.66
C LEU A 222 -8.17 -8.89 -5.88
N ARG A 223 -8.25 -8.87 -4.54
CA ARG A 223 -7.39 -9.69 -3.68
C ARG A 223 -7.67 -11.18 -3.87
N VAL A 224 -8.95 -11.59 -3.89
CA VAL A 224 -9.38 -12.98 -4.11
C VAL A 224 -8.86 -13.49 -5.45
N ARG A 225 -9.18 -12.78 -6.53
CA ARG A 225 -8.76 -13.17 -7.87
C ARG A 225 -7.24 -13.30 -7.98
N GLY A 226 -6.49 -12.31 -7.50
CA GLY A 226 -5.04 -12.36 -7.55
C GLY A 226 -4.44 -13.49 -6.71
N TYR A 227 -5.02 -13.82 -5.56
CA TYR A 227 -4.59 -14.95 -4.74
C TYR A 227 -4.86 -16.28 -5.44
N GLU A 228 -6.05 -16.45 -6.01
CA GLU A 228 -6.44 -17.68 -6.72
C GLU A 228 -5.58 -17.93 -7.96
N GLU A 229 -5.34 -16.89 -8.76
CA GLU A 229 -4.45 -16.93 -9.93
C GLU A 229 -3.02 -17.32 -9.54
N TRP A 230 -2.47 -16.69 -8.51
CA TRP A 230 -1.13 -16.99 -8.00
C TRP A 230 -1.03 -18.43 -7.47
N ASN A 231 -1.99 -18.87 -6.67
CA ASN A 231 -2.01 -20.20 -6.08
C ASN A 231 -2.17 -21.30 -7.15
N ALA A 232 -2.96 -21.05 -8.20
CA ALA A 232 -3.10 -21.96 -9.33
C ALA A 232 -1.78 -22.09 -10.11
N ALA A 233 -1.07 -20.98 -10.37
CA ALA A 233 0.22 -21.00 -11.06
C ALA A 233 1.30 -21.74 -10.26
N GLY A 234 1.34 -21.59 -8.94
CA GLY A 234 2.28 -22.30 -8.05
C GLY A 234 2.06 -23.82 -8.03
N ARG A 235 0.82 -24.29 -8.17
CA ARG A 235 0.50 -25.74 -8.26
C ARG A 235 0.97 -26.36 -9.57
N VAL A 236 0.91 -25.63 -10.67
CA VAL A 236 1.38 -26.11 -11.99
C VAL A 236 2.91 -26.25 -11.97
N ALA A 237 3.63 -25.30 -11.39
CA ALA A 237 5.08 -25.35 -11.29
C ALA A 237 5.63 -26.49 -10.41
N THR A 238 4.83 -26.99 -9.44
CA THR A 238 5.22 -28.10 -8.56
C THR A 238 4.94 -29.48 -9.15
N GLN A 239 4.19 -29.55 -10.25
CA GLN A 239 3.85 -30.83 -10.93
C GLN A 239 4.68 -31.09 -12.20
N ALA A 240 5.53 -30.13 -12.61
CA ALA A 240 6.45 -30.23 -13.74
C ALA A 240 7.89 -30.48 -13.26
#